data_1c3ede50fd191fe5a8ad099911d36423
#
_entry.id   1c3ede50fd191fe5a8ad099911d36423
#
_cell.length_a   1.000
_cell.length_b   1.000
_cell.length_c   1.000
_cell.angle_alpha   90.00
_cell.angle_beta   90.00
_cell.angle_gamma   90.00
#
_symmetry.space_group_name_H-M   'P 1'
#
loop_
_entity.id
_entity.type
_entity.pdbx_description
1 polymer ?
#
loop_
_entity_poly.entity_id
_entity_poly.type
_entity_poly.pdbx_seq_one_letter_code
_entity_poly.pdbx_strand_id
1 'polypeptide(L)'
;VGSEDLAYGSWFDDICGETNQLLTETPDVSNEGLGVKIVQFFDESNNPPTNTLTISALRTSTVESLAVAIDDLTRYYSKHWFKYYSSIVDAFDNTFLLSDVDEWAKVFEVYDLRGFLENLPTCTKTEAALEALNTVVITEVHGADMEGTHGLSIFFQPHLSEYKLYKQYRDKTYGLDFVQDTFWNEFLFLFILSNVIMRK
;
A
#
# COMPACT_ATOMS: atom_id res chain seq x y z
N VAL A 1 4.70 -7.76 4.72
CA VAL A 1 5.19 -6.54 5.39
C VAL A 1 4.01 -5.95 6.14
N GLY A 2 4.11 -5.85 7.48
CA GLY A 2 3.10 -5.16 8.27
C GLY A 2 3.17 -3.67 7.96
N SER A 3 2.03 -3.04 7.73
CA SER A 3 1.93 -1.60 7.44
C SER A 3 1.84 -0.74 8.71
N GLU A 4 1.72 -1.37 9.88
CA GLU A 4 1.43 -0.74 11.16
C GLU A 4 2.44 -1.15 12.22
N ASP A 5 2.58 -0.35 13.27
CA ASP A 5 3.34 -0.72 14.45
C ASP A 5 2.68 -1.95 15.09
N LEU A 6 3.26 -3.10 14.82
CA LEU A 6 2.85 -4.34 15.45
C LEU A 6 3.16 -4.20 16.93
N ALA A 7 2.13 -3.89 17.72
CA ALA A 7 2.26 -3.84 19.17
C ALA A 7 2.89 -5.16 19.66
N TYR A 8 4.02 -5.06 20.35
CA TYR A 8 4.70 -6.22 20.94
C TYR A 8 3.72 -6.96 21.85
N GLY A 9 3.23 -8.08 21.39
CA GLY A 9 2.28 -8.92 22.10
C GLY A 9 2.67 -10.39 22.02
N SER A 10 2.04 -11.21 22.85
CA SER A 10 2.22 -12.67 22.89
C SER A 10 2.03 -13.34 21.51
N TRP A 11 1.25 -12.73 20.62
CA TRP A 11 1.01 -13.22 19.27
C TRP A 11 2.29 -13.35 18.43
N PHE A 12 3.33 -12.50 18.66
CA PHE A 12 4.58 -12.60 17.92
C PHE A 12 5.36 -13.86 18.31
N ASP A 13 5.35 -14.19 19.59
CA ASP A 13 5.98 -15.43 20.09
C ASP A 13 5.23 -16.66 19.54
N ASP A 14 3.90 -16.60 19.45
CA ASP A 14 3.08 -17.66 18.87
C ASP A 14 3.41 -17.86 17.38
N ILE A 15 3.46 -16.79 16.58
CA ILE A 15 3.84 -16.87 15.17
C ILE A 15 5.25 -17.43 15.00
N CYS A 16 6.21 -16.99 15.82
CA CYS A 16 7.57 -17.52 15.78
C CYS A 16 7.60 -19.02 16.13
N GLY A 17 6.82 -19.44 17.13
CA GLY A 17 6.68 -20.84 17.54
C GLY A 17 6.13 -21.70 16.41
N GLU A 18 5.00 -21.32 15.83
CA GLU A 18 4.34 -22.00 14.72
C GLU A 18 5.24 -22.06 13.46
N THR A 19 5.93 -20.95 13.17
CA THR A 19 6.89 -20.89 12.04
C THR A 19 8.06 -21.85 12.26
N ASN A 20 8.63 -21.94 13.46
CA ASN A 20 9.70 -22.87 13.77
C ASN A 20 9.22 -24.34 13.70
N GLN A 21 8.01 -24.62 14.16
CA GLN A 21 7.41 -25.94 14.04
C GLN A 21 7.22 -26.31 12.56
N LEU A 22 6.64 -25.42 11.76
CA LEU A 22 6.46 -25.63 10.31
C LEU A 22 7.79 -25.95 9.61
N LEU A 23 8.85 -25.17 9.89
CA LEU A 23 10.17 -25.39 9.27
C LEU A 23 10.82 -26.71 9.72
N THR A 24 10.48 -27.19 10.91
CA THR A 24 10.94 -28.50 11.42
C THR A 24 10.20 -29.64 10.76
N GLU A 25 8.88 -29.53 10.62
CA GLU A 25 8.01 -30.57 10.05
C GLU A 25 8.04 -30.61 8.52
N THR A 26 8.27 -29.45 7.88
CA THR A 26 8.25 -29.26 6.42
C THR A 26 9.45 -28.42 5.98
N PRO A 27 10.67 -28.95 6.08
CA PRO A 27 11.90 -28.22 5.77
C PRO A 27 12.00 -27.73 4.31
N ASP A 28 11.25 -28.35 3.39
CA ASP A 28 11.22 -28.03 1.96
C ASP A 28 10.08 -27.06 1.60
N VAL A 29 9.44 -26.40 2.58
CA VAL A 29 8.39 -25.41 2.29
C VAL A 29 8.97 -24.29 1.40
N SER A 30 8.27 -23.94 0.33
CA SER A 30 8.69 -22.84 -0.54
C SER A 30 8.61 -21.47 0.20
N ASN A 31 9.41 -20.48 -0.23
CA ASN A 31 9.35 -19.13 0.33
C ASN A 31 7.93 -18.53 0.27
N GLU A 32 7.21 -18.78 -0.83
CA GLU A 32 5.83 -18.34 -0.99
C GLU A 32 4.90 -19.08 0.00
N GLY A 33 5.05 -20.42 0.11
CA GLY A 33 4.30 -21.22 1.08
C GLY A 33 4.55 -20.80 2.53
N LEU A 34 5.80 -20.46 2.87
CA LEU A 34 6.15 -19.93 4.18
C LEU A 34 5.46 -18.58 4.44
N GLY A 35 5.48 -17.66 3.46
CA GLY A 35 4.81 -16.37 3.56
C GLY A 35 3.30 -16.51 3.80
N VAL A 36 2.64 -17.41 3.06
CA VAL A 36 1.21 -17.73 3.25
C VAL A 36 0.94 -18.26 4.65
N LYS A 37 1.78 -19.18 5.13
CA LYS A 37 1.63 -19.75 6.48
C LYS A 37 1.81 -18.73 7.60
N ILE A 38 2.77 -17.82 7.48
CA ILE A 38 2.97 -16.72 8.44
C ILE A 38 1.71 -15.84 8.53
N VAL A 39 1.11 -15.48 7.38
CA VAL A 39 -0.15 -14.72 7.36
C VAL A 39 -1.29 -15.50 8.01
N GLN A 40 -1.39 -16.81 7.75
CA GLN A 40 -2.40 -17.66 8.41
C GLN A 40 -2.18 -17.75 9.93
N PHE A 41 -0.96 -17.94 10.40
CA PHE A 41 -0.65 -17.97 11.83
C PHE A 41 -0.99 -16.65 12.52
N PHE A 42 -0.77 -15.53 11.83
CA PHE A 42 -1.21 -14.22 12.32
C PHE A 42 -2.74 -14.17 12.50
N ASP A 43 -3.50 -14.61 11.51
CA ASP A 43 -4.96 -14.65 11.56
C ASP A 43 -5.49 -15.58 12.68
N GLU A 44 -4.88 -16.76 12.82
CA GLU A 44 -5.27 -17.77 13.81
C GLU A 44 -4.86 -17.40 15.25
N SER A 45 -3.69 -16.77 15.44
CA SER A 45 -3.16 -16.39 16.74
C SER A 45 -3.87 -15.19 17.36
N ASN A 46 -4.38 -14.30 16.52
CA ASN A 46 -5.13 -13.13 16.93
C ASN A 46 -6.62 -13.47 17.08
N ASN A 47 -7.02 -13.94 18.21
CA ASN A 47 -8.43 -14.11 18.50
C ASN A 47 -8.94 -13.05 19.51
N PRO A 48 -9.53 -11.93 19.08
CA PRO A 48 -9.52 -11.34 17.74
C PRO A 48 -8.23 -10.55 17.49
N PRO A 49 -7.79 -10.40 16.22
CA PRO A 49 -6.79 -9.41 15.88
C PRO A 49 -7.25 -8.08 16.45
N THR A 50 -6.32 -7.24 16.90
CA THR A 50 -6.68 -5.84 17.14
C THR A 50 -7.30 -5.38 15.83
N ASN A 51 -8.52 -4.86 15.88
CA ASN A 51 -9.34 -4.55 14.70
C ASN A 51 -8.61 -3.72 13.64
N THR A 52 -7.47 -3.13 13.98
CA THR A 52 -6.68 -2.19 13.21
C THR A 52 -5.41 -2.77 12.58
N LEU A 53 -5.14 -4.08 12.72
CA LEU A 53 -3.93 -4.69 12.15
C LEU A 53 -4.16 -5.27 10.75
N THR A 54 -3.12 -5.19 9.92
CA THR A 54 -3.04 -5.87 8.63
C THR A 54 -1.70 -6.56 8.47
N ILE A 55 -1.69 -7.69 7.78
CA ILE A 55 -0.47 -8.37 7.36
C ILE A 55 -0.63 -8.94 5.96
N SER A 56 0.41 -8.87 5.15
CA SER A 56 0.41 -9.44 3.80
C SER A 56 1.71 -10.14 3.45
N ALA A 57 1.63 -11.14 2.60
CA ALA A 57 2.76 -11.78 1.96
C ALA A 57 2.90 -11.28 0.52
N LEU A 58 4.08 -10.78 0.17
CA LEU A 58 4.36 -10.19 -1.13
C LEU A 58 5.39 -11.01 -1.91
N ARG A 59 5.18 -11.17 -3.22
CA ARG A 59 6.14 -11.77 -4.14
C ARG A 59 7.13 -10.69 -4.60
N THR A 60 8.29 -10.63 -3.96
CA THR A 60 9.30 -9.59 -4.21
C THR A 60 9.85 -9.60 -5.65
N SER A 61 9.88 -10.75 -6.32
CA SER A 61 10.32 -10.88 -7.71
C SER A 61 9.45 -10.15 -8.74
N THR A 62 8.22 -9.75 -8.37
CA THR A 62 7.28 -9.05 -9.26
C THR A 62 7.05 -7.59 -8.88
N VAL A 63 7.67 -7.10 -7.81
CA VAL A 63 7.51 -5.70 -7.34
C VAL A 63 8.00 -4.70 -8.38
N GLU A 64 9.08 -5.00 -9.10
CA GLU A 64 9.59 -4.15 -10.17
C GLU A 64 8.55 -3.98 -11.30
N SER A 65 7.85 -5.05 -11.67
CA SER A 65 6.78 -4.97 -12.68
C SER A 65 5.62 -4.08 -12.23
N LEU A 66 5.27 -4.11 -10.94
CA LEU A 66 4.29 -3.20 -10.36
C LEU A 66 4.79 -1.75 -10.42
N ALA A 67 6.03 -1.49 -10.04
CA ALA A 67 6.61 -0.15 -10.10
C ALA A 67 6.56 0.42 -11.53
N VAL A 68 6.92 -0.38 -12.54
CA VAL A 68 6.81 0.01 -13.96
C VAL A 68 5.36 0.32 -14.35
N ALA A 69 4.41 -0.51 -13.92
CA ALA A 69 2.99 -0.29 -14.24
C ALA A 69 2.45 1.00 -13.58
N ILE A 70 2.85 1.30 -12.35
CA ILE A 70 2.50 2.56 -11.66
C ILE A 70 3.19 3.76 -12.32
N ASP A 71 4.43 3.64 -12.77
CA ASP A 71 5.13 4.69 -13.53
C ASP A 71 4.37 5.03 -14.82
N ASP A 72 4.02 4.04 -15.60
CA ASP A 72 3.25 4.18 -16.82
C ASP A 72 1.87 4.82 -16.58
N LEU A 73 1.18 4.40 -15.53
CA LEU A 73 -0.13 4.92 -15.13
C LEU A 73 -0.06 6.40 -14.75
N THR A 74 0.88 6.75 -13.89
CA THR A 74 1.04 8.13 -13.40
C THR A 74 1.47 9.08 -14.51
N ARG A 75 2.34 8.66 -15.43
CA ARG A 75 2.68 9.42 -16.65
C ARG A 75 1.47 9.61 -17.56
N TYR A 76 0.65 8.57 -17.73
CA TYR A 76 -0.57 8.65 -18.54
C TYR A 76 -1.55 9.68 -17.97
N TYR A 77 -1.86 9.62 -16.67
CA TYR A 77 -2.77 10.57 -16.05
C TYR A 77 -2.20 11.99 -15.99
N SER A 78 -0.91 12.14 -15.74
CA SER A 78 -0.25 13.44 -15.74
C SER A 78 -0.29 14.10 -17.12
N LYS A 79 -0.11 13.33 -18.20
CA LYS A 79 -0.24 13.83 -19.59
C LYS A 79 -1.67 14.27 -19.91
N HIS A 80 -2.66 13.66 -19.30
CA HIS A 80 -4.08 13.94 -19.53
C HIS A 80 -4.74 14.62 -18.33
N TRP A 81 -3.98 15.35 -17.54
CA TRP A 81 -4.33 15.87 -16.22
C TRP A 81 -5.69 16.56 -16.17
N PHE A 82 -5.91 17.56 -17.00
CA PHE A 82 -7.15 18.34 -17.00
C PHE A 82 -8.40 17.51 -17.32
N LYS A 83 -8.23 16.41 -18.03
CA LYS A 83 -9.33 15.50 -18.35
C LYS A 83 -9.70 14.63 -17.13
N TYR A 84 -8.73 14.21 -16.36
CA TYR A 84 -8.91 13.18 -15.32
C TYR A 84 -8.81 13.71 -13.90
N TYR A 85 -8.48 14.99 -13.70
CA TYR A 85 -8.25 15.56 -12.36
C TYR A 85 -9.41 15.27 -11.40
N SER A 86 -10.67 15.56 -11.79
CA SER A 86 -11.83 15.30 -10.95
C SER A 86 -11.97 13.82 -10.60
N SER A 87 -11.78 12.93 -11.57
CA SER A 87 -11.87 11.49 -11.32
C SER A 87 -10.73 10.96 -10.43
N ILE A 88 -9.55 11.59 -10.48
CA ILE A 88 -8.44 11.26 -9.59
C ILE A 88 -8.74 11.73 -8.16
N VAL A 89 -9.32 12.92 -8.00
CA VAL A 89 -9.82 13.41 -6.69
C VAL A 89 -10.85 12.45 -6.14
N ASP A 90 -11.87 12.10 -6.93
CA ASP A 90 -12.92 11.16 -6.54
C ASP A 90 -12.34 9.78 -6.17
N ALA A 91 -11.31 9.32 -6.89
CA ALA A 91 -10.65 8.05 -6.59
C ALA A 91 -9.99 8.08 -5.21
N PHE A 92 -9.26 9.14 -4.86
CA PHE A 92 -8.67 9.27 -3.53
C PHE A 92 -9.73 9.43 -2.43
N ASP A 93 -10.73 10.28 -2.66
CA ASP A 93 -11.81 10.53 -1.69
C ASP A 93 -12.63 9.24 -1.37
N ASN A 94 -12.63 8.25 -2.26
CA ASN A 94 -13.29 6.96 -2.09
C ASN A 94 -12.34 5.80 -1.77
N THR A 95 -11.05 6.07 -1.57
CA THR A 95 -10.06 5.05 -1.22
C THR A 95 -9.88 4.98 0.30
N PHE A 96 -9.73 3.76 0.81
CA PHE A 96 -9.50 3.54 2.23
C PHE A 96 -8.19 4.22 2.68
N LEU A 97 -8.29 5.09 3.69
CA LEU A 97 -7.16 5.78 4.31
C LEU A 97 -6.73 5.01 5.56
N LEU A 98 -5.60 4.32 5.48
CA LEU A 98 -5.09 3.51 6.59
C LEU A 98 -4.78 4.34 7.84
N SER A 99 -4.30 5.56 7.65
CA SER A 99 -3.92 6.46 8.74
C SER A 99 -5.08 7.03 9.56
N ASP A 100 -6.33 6.88 9.12
CA ASP A 100 -7.50 7.33 9.91
C ASP A 100 -7.79 6.42 11.11
N VAL A 101 -7.30 5.18 11.06
CA VAL A 101 -7.58 4.15 12.07
C VAL A 101 -6.61 4.24 13.25
N ASP A 102 -5.43 4.84 13.06
CA ASP A 102 -4.42 5.00 14.13
C ASP A 102 -4.08 6.47 14.38
N GLU A 103 -4.21 6.94 15.64
CA GLU A 103 -3.86 8.31 16.02
C GLU A 103 -2.38 8.65 15.81
N TRP A 104 -1.49 7.65 15.80
CA TRP A 104 -0.06 7.82 15.57
C TRP A 104 0.29 7.95 14.08
N ALA A 105 -0.55 7.40 13.20
CA ALA A 105 -0.36 7.44 11.75
C ALA A 105 -0.80 8.75 11.10
N LYS A 106 -1.41 9.68 11.84
CA LYS A 106 -1.88 11.00 11.34
C LYS A 106 -0.78 11.89 10.74
N VAL A 107 0.48 11.47 10.84
CA VAL A 107 1.63 12.20 10.26
C VAL A 107 1.81 11.87 8.77
N PHE A 108 1.42 10.67 8.33
CA PHE A 108 1.57 10.22 6.94
C PHE A 108 0.25 9.67 6.43
N GLU A 109 -0.31 10.28 5.41
CA GLU A 109 -1.48 9.73 4.74
C GLU A 109 -1.04 8.58 3.83
N VAL A 110 -1.53 7.38 4.15
CA VAL A 110 -1.23 6.13 3.46
C VAL A 110 -2.56 5.50 3.04
N TYR A 111 -2.71 5.28 1.74
CA TYR A 111 -3.93 4.78 1.14
C TYR A 111 -3.76 3.35 0.63
N ASP A 112 -4.85 2.59 0.62
CA ASP A 112 -4.85 1.28 -0.02
C ASP A 112 -4.62 1.41 -1.53
N LEU A 113 -3.58 0.73 -2.05
CA LEU A 113 -3.21 0.86 -3.45
C LEU A 113 -4.26 0.23 -4.38
N ARG A 114 -4.83 -0.93 -4.01
CA ARG A 114 -5.86 -1.58 -4.83
C ARG A 114 -7.11 -0.73 -4.91
N GLY A 115 -7.63 -0.26 -3.76
CA GLY A 115 -8.80 0.59 -3.72
C GLY A 115 -8.63 1.86 -4.55
N PHE A 116 -7.44 2.48 -4.50
CA PHE A 116 -7.12 3.61 -5.36
C PHE A 116 -7.19 3.26 -6.86
N LEU A 117 -6.56 2.16 -7.26
CA LEU A 117 -6.55 1.73 -8.66
C LEU A 117 -7.95 1.37 -9.16
N GLU A 118 -8.77 0.71 -8.35
CA GLU A 118 -10.15 0.32 -8.70
C GLU A 118 -11.09 1.53 -8.82
N ASN A 119 -10.83 2.60 -8.05
CA ASN A 119 -11.60 3.84 -8.13
C ASN A 119 -11.17 4.75 -9.28
N LEU A 120 -10.02 4.52 -9.91
CA LEU A 120 -9.60 5.26 -11.10
C LEU A 120 -10.43 4.91 -12.34
N PRO A 121 -10.57 5.84 -13.31
CA PRO A 121 -11.21 5.53 -14.58
C PRO A 121 -10.56 4.32 -15.27
N THR A 122 -11.39 3.40 -15.73
CA THR A 122 -10.92 2.20 -16.44
C THR A 122 -10.20 2.58 -17.73
N CYS A 123 -8.95 2.13 -17.86
CA CYS A 123 -8.15 2.22 -19.07
C CYS A 123 -7.07 1.13 -19.05
N THR A 124 -6.42 0.91 -20.17
CA THR A 124 -5.39 -0.14 -20.28
C THR A 124 -4.25 0.01 -19.28
N LYS A 125 -3.93 1.23 -18.83
CA LYS A 125 -2.91 1.48 -17.82
C LYS A 125 -3.39 1.15 -16.41
N THR A 126 -4.65 1.45 -16.10
CA THR A 126 -5.26 1.06 -14.81
C THR A 126 -5.38 -0.45 -14.71
N GLU A 127 -5.82 -1.11 -15.79
CA GLU A 127 -5.92 -2.57 -15.84
C GLU A 127 -4.55 -3.24 -15.68
N ALA A 128 -3.52 -2.73 -16.36
CA ALA A 128 -2.15 -3.25 -16.23
C ALA A 128 -1.58 -3.09 -14.80
N ALA A 129 -1.87 -1.96 -14.14
CA ALA A 129 -1.44 -1.75 -12.76
C ALA A 129 -2.15 -2.71 -11.78
N LEU A 130 -3.46 -2.93 -11.96
CA LEU A 130 -4.22 -3.92 -11.17
C LEU A 130 -3.72 -5.34 -11.39
N GLU A 131 -3.43 -5.72 -12.63
CA GLU A 131 -2.87 -7.04 -12.96
C GLU A 131 -1.49 -7.22 -12.30
N ALA A 132 -0.62 -6.23 -12.40
CA ALA A 132 0.69 -6.26 -11.74
C ALA A 132 0.54 -6.38 -10.21
N LEU A 133 -0.36 -5.62 -9.59
CA LEU A 133 -0.64 -5.70 -8.16
C LEU A 133 -1.12 -7.10 -7.75
N ASN A 134 -2.00 -7.72 -8.53
CA ASN A 134 -2.48 -9.08 -8.30
C ASN A 134 -1.36 -10.13 -8.32
N THR A 135 -0.27 -9.87 -9.03
CA THR A 135 0.88 -10.78 -9.04
C THR A 135 1.81 -10.57 -7.86
N VAL A 136 1.81 -9.38 -7.26
CA VAL A 136 2.65 -9.01 -6.11
C VAL A 136 2.05 -9.50 -4.81
N VAL A 137 0.77 -9.25 -4.55
CA VAL A 137 0.11 -9.67 -3.32
C VAL A 137 -0.29 -11.13 -3.43
N ILE A 138 0.35 -11.98 -2.62
CA ILE A 138 0.09 -13.43 -2.57
C ILE A 138 -1.14 -13.71 -1.71
N THR A 139 -1.17 -13.14 -0.52
CA THR A 139 -2.27 -13.22 0.44
C THR A 139 -2.19 -12.06 1.42
N GLU A 140 -3.31 -11.73 2.02
CA GLU A 140 -3.40 -10.73 3.08
C GLU A 140 -4.50 -11.11 4.07
N VAL A 141 -4.39 -10.56 5.26
CA VAL A 141 -5.41 -10.63 6.33
C VAL A 141 -5.46 -9.28 7.02
N HIS A 142 -6.66 -8.87 7.40
CA HIS A 142 -6.90 -7.60 8.07
C HIS A 142 -7.96 -7.73 9.18
N GLY A 143 -7.88 -6.85 10.17
CA GLY A 143 -8.91 -6.72 11.20
C GLY A 143 -10.17 -6.04 10.71
N ALA A 144 -11.24 -6.10 11.51
CA ALA A 144 -12.57 -5.61 11.11
C ALA A 144 -12.62 -4.12 10.75
N ASP A 145 -11.78 -3.28 11.36
CA ASP A 145 -11.73 -1.85 11.06
C ASP A 145 -10.90 -1.53 9.81
N MET A 146 -10.29 -2.55 9.20
CA MET A 146 -9.39 -2.46 8.04
C MET A 146 -9.97 -3.15 6.79
N GLU A 147 -11.29 -3.35 6.71
CA GLU A 147 -11.96 -4.03 5.59
C GLU A 147 -11.70 -3.41 4.19
N GLY A 148 -11.19 -2.17 4.14
CA GLY A 148 -10.83 -1.51 2.89
C GLY A 148 -9.38 -1.73 2.44
N THR A 149 -8.61 -2.58 3.13
CA THR A 149 -7.20 -2.86 2.79
C THR A 149 -7.05 -4.12 1.96
N HIS A 150 -6.03 -4.14 1.09
CA HIS A 150 -5.77 -5.25 0.17
C HIS A 150 -4.28 -5.60 0.10
N GLY A 151 -3.57 -5.45 1.21
CA GLY A 151 -2.22 -5.96 1.40
C GLY A 151 -1.07 -5.08 0.94
N LEU A 152 -1.32 -3.98 0.20
CA LEU A 152 -0.28 -3.01 -0.16
C LEU A 152 -0.83 -1.60 -0.15
N SER A 153 -0.15 -0.73 0.56
CA SER A 153 -0.50 0.68 0.67
C SER A 153 0.50 1.58 -0.06
N ILE A 154 0.06 2.80 -0.38
CA ILE A 154 0.88 3.80 -1.04
C ILE A 154 0.78 5.15 -0.33
N PHE A 155 1.92 5.83 -0.18
CA PHE A 155 1.95 7.18 0.37
C PHE A 155 1.29 8.17 -0.58
N PHE A 156 0.36 8.95 -0.04
CA PHE A 156 -0.27 10.05 -0.75
C PHE A 156 -0.59 11.20 0.22
N GLN A 157 -0.16 12.40 -0.11
CA GLN A 157 -0.38 13.60 0.71
C GLN A 157 -1.12 14.66 -0.12
N PRO A 158 -2.45 14.79 0.04
CA PRO A 158 -3.24 15.69 -0.79
C PRO A 158 -3.16 17.16 -0.39
N HIS A 159 -2.64 17.47 0.81
CA HIS A 159 -2.70 18.82 1.38
C HIS A 159 -1.37 19.55 1.33
N LEU A 160 -1.40 20.82 0.88
CA LEU A 160 -0.22 21.70 0.88
C LEU A 160 0.29 22.00 2.29
N SER A 161 -0.57 21.97 3.31
CA SER A 161 -0.19 22.11 4.71
C SER A 161 0.89 21.12 5.13
N GLU A 162 0.86 19.93 4.50
CA GLU A 162 1.78 18.83 4.75
C GLU A 162 2.93 18.76 3.72
N TYR A 163 3.17 19.86 3.01
CA TYR A 163 4.25 19.94 2.00
C TYR A 163 5.63 19.52 2.55
N LYS A 164 5.86 19.70 3.85
CA LYS A 164 7.09 19.26 4.50
C LYS A 164 7.24 17.73 4.45
N LEU A 165 6.15 16.98 4.66
CA LEU A 165 6.14 15.52 4.60
C LEU A 165 6.36 15.04 3.17
N TYR A 166 5.65 15.64 2.22
CA TYR A 166 5.88 15.38 0.80
C TYR A 166 7.35 15.63 0.41
N LYS A 167 7.95 16.73 0.88
CA LYS A 167 9.35 17.05 0.62
C LYS A 167 10.29 16.00 1.23
N GLN A 168 10.00 15.50 2.43
CA GLN A 168 10.77 14.42 3.06
C GLN A 168 10.64 13.12 2.27
N TYR A 169 9.42 12.74 1.88
CA TYR A 169 9.17 11.56 1.05
C TYR A 169 9.95 11.61 -0.27
N ARG A 170 10.00 12.76 -0.92
CA ARG A 170 10.74 12.99 -2.16
C ARG A 170 12.25 13.06 -1.99
N ASP A 171 12.74 13.33 -0.79
CA ASP A 171 14.17 13.55 -0.57
C ASP A 171 14.94 12.25 -0.81
N LYS A 172 15.83 12.30 -1.81
CA LYS A 172 16.70 11.18 -2.18
C LYS A 172 17.59 10.69 -1.04
N THR A 173 17.71 11.47 0.03
CA THR A 173 18.47 11.10 1.23
C THR A 173 17.87 9.89 1.94
N TYR A 174 16.55 9.67 1.82
CA TYR A 174 15.87 8.51 2.41
C TYR A 174 15.89 7.26 1.52
N GLY A 175 16.40 7.37 0.28
CA GLY A 175 16.75 6.22 -0.55
C GLY A 175 15.60 5.32 -1.00
N LEU A 176 14.36 5.82 -1.07
CA LEU A 176 13.24 5.04 -1.56
C LEU A 176 13.35 4.86 -3.07
N ASP A 177 13.71 3.65 -3.51
CA ASP A 177 13.86 3.31 -4.93
C ASP A 177 12.57 3.60 -5.71
N PHE A 178 11.42 3.28 -5.16
CA PHE A 178 10.12 3.56 -5.77
C PHE A 178 9.95 5.05 -6.16
N VAL A 179 10.41 5.98 -5.30
CA VAL A 179 10.36 7.43 -5.57
C VAL A 179 11.33 7.84 -6.66
N GLN A 180 12.44 7.12 -6.81
CA GLN A 180 13.47 7.43 -7.80
C GLN A 180 13.14 6.81 -9.17
N ASP A 181 12.52 5.64 -9.15
CA ASP A 181 12.30 4.80 -10.32
C ASP A 181 10.93 5.02 -10.97
N THR A 182 10.01 5.74 -10.30
CA THR A 182 8.66 5.99 -10.80
C THR A 182 8.33 7.48 -10.88
N PHE A 183 7.33 7.81 -11.72
CA PHE A 183 6.75 9.15 -11.84
C PHE A 183 5.72 9.46 -10.73
N TRP A 184 5.59 8.61 -9.72
CA TRP A 184 4.62 8.79 -8.63
C TRP A 184 4.79 10.12 -7.90
N ASN A 185 6.01 10.48 -7.63
CA ASN A 185 6.39 11.72 -6.95
C ASN A 185 5.96 12.99 -7.73
N GLU A 186 6.19 13.04 -9.04
CA GLU A 186 5.78 14.14 -9.90
C GLU A 186 4.25 14.21 -10.04
N PHE A 187 3.59 13.06 -10.07
CA PHE A 187 2.14 12.95 -10.05
C PHE A 187 1.56 13.53 -8.76
N LEU A 188 2.12 13.19 -7.58
CA LEU A 188 1.73 13.79 -6.30
C LEU A 188 1.92 15.31 -6.28
N PHE A 189 3.04 15.78 -6.78
CA PHE A 189 3.30 17.22 -6.84
C PHE A 189 2.28 17.96 -7.72
N LEU A 190 1.96 17.40 -8.87
CA LEU A 190 0.94 17.92 -9.76
C LEU A 190 -0.44 17.95 -9.08
N PHE A 191 -0.78 16.90 -8.31
CA PHE A 191 -2.02 16.83 -7.55
C PHE A 191 -2.10 17.92 -6.48
N ILE A 192 -1.06 18.08 -5.64
CA ILE A 192 -0.98 19.10 -4.60
C ILE A 192 -1.16 20.50 -5.19
N LEU A 193 -0.44 20.82 -6.27
CA LEU A 193 -0.54 22.12 -6.96
C LEU A 193 -1.96 22.38 -7.48
N SER A 194 -2.57 21.37 -8.08
CA SER A 194 -3.91 21.50 -8.64
C SER A 194 -4.97 21.70 -7.56
N ASN A 195 -4.85 21.04 -6.42
CA ASN A 195 -5.73 21.26 -5.27
C ASN A 195 -5.69 22.72 -4.78
N VAL A 196 -4.51 23.33 -4.77
CA VAL A 196 -4.36 24.76 -4.37
C VAL A 196 -5.03 25.71 -5.37
N ILE A 197 -4.99 25.37 -6.65
CA ILE A 197 -5.47 26.24 -7.73
C ILE A 197 -6.98 26.05 -7.98
N MET A 198 -7.46 24.80 -7.94
CA MET A 198 -8.80 24.42 -8.41
C MET A 198 -9.85 24.32 -7.31
N ARG A 199 -9.44 24.15 -6.04
CA ARG A 199 -10.37 24.12 -4.87
C ARG A 199 -10.63 25.54 -4.28
N LYS A 200 -10.25 26.60 -4.99
CA LYS A 200 -10.66 27.98 -4.69
C LYS A 200 -11.99 28.30 -5.36
#